data_9f196b92f99293b53c68a04fcbdec7cd
#
_entry.id   9f196b92f99293b53c68a04fcbdec7cd
#
_cell.length_a   1.000
_cell.length_b   1.000
_cell.length_c   1.000
_cell.angle_alpha   90.00
_cell.angle_beta   90.00
_cell.angle_gamma   90.00
#
_symmetry.space_group_name_H-M   'P 1'
#
loop_
_entity.id
_entity.type
_entity.pdbx_description
1 polymer ?
#
loop_
_entity_poly.entity_id
_entity_poly.type
_entity_poly.pdbx_seq_one_letter_code
_entity_poly.pdbx_strand_id
1 'polypeptide(L)'
;MNYRLFQPDDFHDLYAIEEVCFQPPQRFTRRYMRQLIASPDAATWIAEEDEDMAGFAIVEWAQQITGIVAYIATIEVLPRQRRGGIGAELLRRIEGSANAERAIQVWLHVDIENTAAIHLYERSGYRNTDRADHYYAGNRPAAIYLKNLI
;
A
#
# COMPACT_ATOMS: atom_id res chain seq x y z
N MET A 1 16.78 -10.13 2.50
CA MET A 1 15.62 -9.28 2.76
C MET A 1 14.62 -10.03 3.62
N ASN A 2 14.19 -9.43 4.70
CA ASN A 2 13.21 -10.02 5.61
C ASN A 2 11.89 -9.26 5.52
N TYR A 3 10.76 -10.00 5.55
CA TYR A 3 9.43 -9.42 5.50
C TYR A 3 8.67 -9.87 6.73
N ARG A 4 8.13 -8.93 7.48
CA ARG A 4 7.44 -9.22 8.74
C ARG A 4 6.34 -8.20 9.01
N LEU A 5 5.46 -8.52 9.95
CA LEU A 5 4.42 -7.59 10.38
C LEU A 5 5.01 -6.47 11.22
N PHE A 6 4.33 -5.32 11.17
CA PHE A 6 4.68 -4.13 11.95
C PHE A 6 4.69 -4.42 13.45
N GLN A 7 5.68 -3.82 14.13
CA GLN A 7 5.76 -3.79 15.59
C GLN A 7 5.71 -2.32 16.04
N PRO A 8 5.23 -2.02 17.26
CA PRO A 8 5.10 -0.62 17.69
C PRO A 8 6.36 0.23 17.57
N ASP A 9 7.53 -0.37 17.78
CA ASP A 9 8.81 0.35 17.67
C ASP A 9 9.18 0.72 16.24
N ASP A 10 8.44 0.23 15.26
CA ASP A 10 8.74 0.51 13.84
C ASP A 10 8.24 1.87 13.37
N PHE A 11 7.38 2.53 14.15
CA PHE A 11 6.68 3.71 13.63
C PHE A 11 7.63 4.83 13.19
N HIS A 12 8.68 5.07 13.96
CA HIS A 12 9.63 6.14 13.64
C HIS A 12 10.26 5.93 12.25
N ASP A 13 10.76 4.71 12.00
CA ASP A 13 11.40 4.40 10.73
C ASP A 13 10.39 4.33 9.58
N LEU A 14 9.20 3.79 9.85
CA LEU A 14 8.13 3.74 8.86
C LEU A 14 7.75 5.15 8.42
N TYR A 15 7.52 6.05 9.37
CA TYR A 15 7.11 7.41 9.02
C TYR A 15 8.23 8.19 8.32
N ALA A 16 9.49 7.88 8.61
CA ALA A 16 10.62 8.47 7.89
C ALA A 16 10.57 8.10 6.40
N ILE A 17 10.12 6.88 6.07
CA ILE A 17 9.95 6.48 4.66
C ILE A 17 8.80 7.27 4.02
N GLU A 18 7.69 7.47 4.74
CA GLU A 18 6.58 8.30 4.27
C GLU A 18 7.09 9.69 3.91
N GLU A 19 7.92 10.28 4.76
CA GLU A 19 8.47 11.63 4.54
C GLU A 19 9.38 11.69 3.32
N VAL A 20 10.10 10.62 3.02
CA VAL A 20 10.94 10.54 1.82
C VAL A 20 10.10 10.35 0.56
N CYS A 21 9.07 9.49 0.62
CA CYS A 21 8.29 9.12 -0.55
C CYS A 21 7.23 10.15 -0.94
N PHE A 22 6.73 10.94 0.02
CA PHE A 22 5.65 11.87 -0.24
C PHE A 22 5.91 13.23 0.39
N GLN A 23 5.53 14.28 -0.34
CA GLN A 23 5.57 15.66 0.14
C GLN A 23 4.17 16.09 0.59
N PRO A 24 4.06 17.06 1.54
CA PRO A 24 2.75 17.65 1.81
C PRO A 24 2.19 18.31 0.55
N PRO A 25 0.87 18.24 0.30
CA PRO A 25 -0.17 17.70 1.16
C PRO A 25 -0.50 16.22 0.93
N GLN A 26 0.22 15.51 0.04
CA GLN A 26 -0.07 14.09 -0.22
C GLN A 26 0.38 13.18 0.92
N ARG A 27 1.39 13.63 1.67
CA ARG A 27 1.92 12.86 2.80
C ARG A 27 0.84 12.64 3.86
N PHE A 28 0.70 11.41 4.34
CA PHE A 28 -0.18 11.13 5.48
C PHE A 28 0.35 11.83 6.72
N THR A 29 -0.55 12.37 7.56
CA THR A 29 -0.13 12.90 8.86
C THR A 29 0.27 11.75 9.78
N ARG A 30 1.09 12.04 10.79
CA ARG A 30 1.46 11.04 11.80
C ARG A 30 0.21 10.45 12.47
N ARG A 31 -0.75 11.30 12.80
CA ARG A 31 -1.99 10.89 13.45
C ARG A 31 -2.78 9.91 12.58
N TYR A 32 -2.96 10.24 11.29
CA TYR A 32 -3.69 9.37 10.37
C TYR A 32 -2.98 8.03 10.21
N MET A 33 -1.65 8.07 10.03
CA MET A 33 -0.86 6.85 9.86
C MET A 33 -0.97 5.95 11.10
N ARG A 34 -0.92 6.53 12.31
CA ARG A 34 -1.08 5.75 13.54
C ARG A 34 -2.47 5.11 13.62
N GLN A 35 -3.51 5.85 13.25
CA GLN A 35 -4.88 5.32 13.25
C GLN A 35 -5.03 4.17 12.27
N LEU A 36 -4.47 4.31 11.08
CA LEU A 36 -4.53 3.28 10.04
C LEU A 36 -3.83 2.00 10.50
N ILE A 37 -2.61 2.12 11.02
CA ILE A 37 -1.83 0.98 11.50
C ILE A 37 -2.51 0.29 12.68
N ALA A 38 -3.14 1.06 13.57
CA ALA A 38 -3.78 0.53 14.77
C ALA A 38 -5.13 -0.12 14.50
N SER A 39 -5.69 0.03 13.30
CA SER A 39 -7.00 -0.54 12.98
C SER A 39 -6.97 -2.06 13.06
N PRO A 40 -7.98 -2.69 13.69
CA PRO A 40 -8.07 -4.16 13.71
C PRO A 40 -8.38 -4.75 12.33
N ASP A 41 -8.84 -3.91 11.40
CA ASP A 41 -9.17 -4.32 10.03
C ASP A 41 -8.10 -3.88 9.03
N ALA A 42 -6.85 -3.89 9.47
CA ALA A 42 -5.70 -3.54 8.62
C ALA A 42 -4.51 -4.41 8.96
N ALA A 43 -3.59 -4.54 8.01
CA ALA A 43 -2.31 -5.21 8.22
C ALA A 43 -1.21 -4.35 7.62
N THR A 44 -0.10 -4.23 8.36
CA THR A 44 1.08 -3.49 7.91
C THR A 44 2.26 -4.44 7.85
N TRP A 45 2.86 -4.53 6.67
CA TRP A 45 4.05 -5.36 6.43
C TRP A 45 5.28 -4.51 6.23
N ILE A 46 6.37 -4.96 6.82
CA ILE A 46 7.67 -4.27 6.79
C ILE A 46 8.65 -5.10 5.98
N ALA A 47 9.40 -4.43 5.11
CA ALA A 47 10.55 -5.03 4.43
C ALA A 47 11.81 -4.46 5.08
N GLU A 48 12.71 -5.34 5.54
CA GLU A 48 13.96 -4.89 6.16
C GLU A 48 15.15 -5.70 5.68
N GLU A 49 16.31 -5.06 5.66
CA GLU A 49 17.57 -5.69 5.33
C GLU A 49 18.60 -5.27 6.38
N ASP A 50 19.21 -6.24 7.05
CA ASP A 50 20.21 -5.99 8.10
C ASP A 50 19.69 -4.99 9.15
N GLU A 51 18.46 -5.18 9.58
CA GLU A 51 17.76 -4.36 10.57
C GLU A 51 17.38 -2.95 10.09
N ASP A 52 17.69 -2.59 8.84
CA ASP A 52 17.26 -1.32 8.26
C ASP A 52 15.97 -1.51 7.48
N MET A 53 15.00 -0.64 7.73
CA MET A 53 13.74 -0.69 7.01
C MET A 53 13.92 -0.19 5.59
N ALA A 54 13.52 -1.01 4.60
CA ALA A 54 13.63 -0.69 3.18
C ALA A 54 12.31 -0.22 2.60
N GLY A 55 11.19 -0.60 3.20
CA GLY A 55 9.87 -0.26 2.71
C GLY A 55 8.78 -0.84 3.58
N PHE A 56 7.53 -0.48 3.26
CA PHE A 56 6.38 -1.03 3.97
C PHE A 56 5.14 -0.96 3.09
N ALA A 57 4.10 -1.70 3.49
CA ALA A 57 2.81 -1.68 2.81
C ALA A 57 1.69 -1.83 3.82
N ILE A 58 0.57 -1.19 3.56
CA ILE A 58 -0.61 -1.25 4.43
C ILE A 58 -1.82 -1.58 3.59
N VAL A 59 -2.58 -2.59 4.03
CA VAL A 59 -3.87 -2.97 3.45
C VAL A 59 -4.93 -2.90 4.55
N GLU A 60 -6.11 -2.44 4.19
CA GLU A 60 -7.26 -2.46 5.08
C GLU A 60 -8.41 -3.16 4.38
N TRP A 61 -9.37 -3.68 5.15
CA TRP A 61 -10.52 -4.39 4.58
C TRP A 61 -11.78 -3.99 5.31
N ALA A 62 -12.91 -4.12 4.61
CA ALA A 62 -14.22 -3.78 5.16
C ALA A 62 -15.27 -4.67 4.55
N GLN A 63 -16.34 -4.93 5.32
CA GLN A 63 -17.50 -5.65 4.84
C GLN A 63 -18.31 -4.76 3.92
N GLN A 64 -18.55 -5.23 2.70
CA GLN A 64 -19.41 -4.59 1.72
C GLN A 64 -20.60 -5.50 1.43
N ILE A 65 -21.53 -5.05 0.60
CA ILE A 65 -22.71 -5.84 0.24
C ILE A 65 -22.30 -7.17 -0.43
N THR A 66 -21.28 -7.12 -1.28
CA THR A 66 -20.82 -8.28 -2.05
C THR A 66 -19.87 -9.20 -1.30
N GLY A 67 -19.38 -8.76 -0.14
CA GLY A 67 -18.40 -9.49 0.65
C GLY A 67 -17.35 -8.56 1.22
N ILE A 68 -16.28 -9.14 1.75
CA ILE A 68 -15.18 -8.33 2.30
C ILE A 68 -14.30 -7.87 1.14
N VAL A 69 -14.00 -6.57 1.12
CA VAL A 69 -13.20 -5.94 0.08
C VAL A 69 -11.99 -5.28 0.75
N ALA A 70 -10.81 -5.51 0.20
CA ALA A 70 -9.57 -4.92 0.71
C ALA A 70 -9.17 -3.71 -0.13
N TYR A 71 -8.50 -2.77 0.51
CA TYR A 71 -8.00 -1.55 -0.11
C TYR A 71 -6.53 -1.38 0.27
N ILE A 72 -5.69 -1.19 -0.74
CA ILE A 72 -4.27 -0.90 -0.50
C ILE A 72 -4.12 0.58 -0.20
N ALA A 73 -3.80 0.88 1.07
CA ALA A 73 -3.63 2.26 1.50
C ALA A 73 -2.32 2.84 0.95
N THR A 74 -1.24 2.04 0.96
CA THR A 74 0.05 2.47 0.43
C THR A 74 1.00 1.28 0.28
N ILE A 75 1.93 1.40 -0.68
CA ILE A 75 3.13 0.56 -0.79
C ILE A 75 4.27 1.54 -1.04
N GLU A 76 5.27 1.51 -0.18
CA GLU A 76 6.38 2.45 -0.24
C GLU A 76 7.71 1.73 -0.10
N VAL A 77 8.63 2.05 -1.00
CA VAL A 77 9.99 1.50 -0.99
C VAL A 77 10.95 2.67 -1.12
N LEU A 78 11.97 2.70 -0.26
CA LEU A 78 12.98 3.75 -0.35
C LEU A 78 13.59 3.79 -1.75
N PRO A 79 13.83 4.98 -2.31
CA PRO A 79 14.31 5.10 -3.70
C PRO A 79 15.54 4.23 -4.02
N ARG A 80 16.51 4.15 -3.11
CA ARG A 80 17.73 3.37 -3.31
C ARG A 80 17.50 1.86 -3.28
N GLN A 81 16.34 1.42 -2.79
CA GLN A 81 15.99 0.00 -2.68
C GLN A 81 15.02 -0.45 -3.77
N ARG A 82 14.62 0.44 -4.64
CA ARG A 82 13.66 0.13 -5.72
C ARG A 82 14.29 -0.76 -6.77
N ARG A 83 13.44 -1.44 -7.56
CA ARG A 83 13.82 -2.37 -8.64
C ARG A 83 14.38 -3.70 -8.16
N GLY A 84 14.38 -3.95 -6.86
CA GLY A 84 14.82 -5.23 -6.31
C GLY A 84 13.70 -6.21 -6.01
N GLY A 85 12.46 -5.92 -6.45
CA GLY A 85 11.32 -6.79 -6.20
C GLY A 85 10.67 -6.62 -4.83
N ILE A 86 11.09 -5.62 -4.06
CA ILE A 86 10.56 -5.39 -2.71
C ILE A 86 9.08 -5.01 -2.77
N GLY A 87 8.70 -4.11 -3.69
CA GLY A 87 7.31 -3.71 -3.86
C GLY A 87 6.42 -4.89 -4.21
N ALA A 88 6.87 -5.76 -5.10
CA ALA A 88 6.13 -6.96 -5.51
C ALA A 88 5.95 -7.93 -4.35
N GLU A 89 6.98 -8.12 -3.52
CA GLU A 89 6.89 -9.01 -2.37
C GLU A 89 5.97 -8.42 -1.29
N LEU A 90 6.08 -7.11 -1.03
CA LEU A 90 5.16 -6.44 -0.10
C LEU A 90 3.72 -6.59 -0.57
N LEU A 91 3.48 -6.43 -1.87
CA LEU A 91 2.14 -6.61 -2.44
C LEU A 91 1.62 -8.03 -2.19
N ARG A 92 2.45 -9.05 -2.40
CA ARG A 92 2.05 -10.45 -2.12
C ARG A 92 1.70 -10.63 -0.65
N ARG A 93 2.46 -10.03 0.26
CA ARG A 93 2.21 -10.15 1.71
C ARG A 93 0.90 -9.52 2.11
N ILE A 94 0.60 -8.31 1.62
CA ILE A 94 -0.67 -7.67 1.97
C ILE A 94 -1.86 -8.38 1.30
N GLU A 95 -1.70 -8.92 0.09
CA GLU A 95 -2.73 -9.75 -0.52
C GLU A 95 -2.99 -11.01 0.31
N GLY A 96 -1.93 -11.60 0.85
CA GLY A 96 -2.04 -12.75 1.75
C GLY A 96 -2.83 -12.43 3.00
N SER A 97 -2.59 -11.26 3.61
CA SER A 97 -3.37 -10.81 4.76
C SER A 97 -4.83 -10.59 4.42
N ALA A 98 -5.11 -9.96 3.28
CA ALA A 98 -6.48 -9.75 2.81
C ALA A 98 -7.19 -11.08 2.54
N ASN A 99 -6.48 -12.01 1.91
CA ASN A 99 -7.02 -13.33 1.61
C ASN A 99 -7.34 -14.12 2.88
N ALA A 100 -6.49 -14.00 3.91
CA ALA A 100 -6.72 -14.65 5.20
C ALA A 100 -8.00 -14.12 5.86
N GLU A 101 -8.39 -12.89 5.58
CA GLU A 101 -9.64 -12.28 6.05
C GLU A 101 -10.81 -12.55 5.10
N ARG A 102 -10.59 -13.39 4.08
CA ARG A 102 -11.61 -13.76 3.10
C ARG A 102 -12.06 -12.62 2.19
N ALA A 103 -11.18 -11.66 1.95
CA ALA A 103 -11.46 -10.58 0.99
C ALA A 103 -11.63 -11.20 -0.41
N ILE A 104 -12.64 -10.71 -1.14
CA ILE A 104 -12.92 -11.21 -2.50
C ILE A 104 -12.21 -10.39 -3.56
N GLN A 105 -11.82 -9.17 -3.22
CA GLN A 105 -11.16 -8.22 -4.12
C GLN A 105 -10.18 -7.37 -3.36
N VAL A 106 -9.18 -6.86 -4.08
CA VAL A 106 -8.28 -5.80 -3.61
C VAL A 106 -8.30 -4.68 -4.63
N TRP A 107 -8.40 -3.44 -4.17
CA TRP A 107 -8.38 -2.29 -5.07
C TRP A 107 -7.53 -1.15 -4.49
N LEU A 108 -7.22 -0.17 -5.32
CA LEU A 108 -6.34 0.93 -4.95
C LEU A 108 -6.56 2.14 -5.84
N HIS A 109 -6.08 3.28 -5.35
CA HIS A 109 -5.88 4.48 -6.15
C HIS A 109 -4.38 4.63 -6.44
N VAL A 110 -4.03 4.98 -7.66
CA VAL A 110 -2.63 5.29 -8.01
C VAL A 110 -2.61 6.55 -8.88
N ASP A 111 -1.66 7.44 -8.61
CA ASP A 111 -1.44 8.63 -9.43
C ASP A 111 -1.14 8.18 -10.87
N ILE A 112 -1.85 8.74 -11.85
CA ILE A 112 -1.68 8.35 -13.25
C ILE A 112 -0.26 8.62 -13.77
N GLU A 113 0.50 9.48 -13.09
CA GLU A 113 1.89 9.76 -13.46
C GLU A 113 2.89 8.80 -12.79
N ASN A 114 2.43 7.98 -11.86
CA ASN A 114 3.30 7.02 -11.18
C ASN A 114 3.40 5.73 -12.03
N THR A 115 4.18 5.81 -13.10
CA THR A 115 4.29 4.71 -14.06
C THR A 115 4.92 3.45 -13.44
N ALA A 116 5.87 3.62 -12.52
CA ALA A 116 6.51 2.47 -11.86
C ALA A 116 5.50 1.67 -11.05
N ALA A 117 4.65 2.35 -10.27
CA ALA A 117 3.61 1.69 -9.49
C ALA A 117 2.57 1.03 -10.39
N ILE A 118 2.15 1.72 -11.45
CA ILE A 118 1.19 1.17 -12.42
C ILE A 118 1.73 -0.13 -13.01
N HIS A 119 3.00 -0.15 -13.43
CA HIS A 119 3.62 -1.37 -13.95
C HIS A 119 3.64 -2.49 -12.93
N LEU A 120 3.93 -2.17 -11.65
CA LEU A 120 3.90 -3.16 -10.59
C LEU A 120 2.51 -3.79 -10.47
N TYR A 121 1.48 -2.97 -10.42
CA TYR A 121 0.10 -3.47 -10.27
C TYR A 121 -0.33 -4.28 -11.49
N GLU A 122 -0.04 -3.81 -12.70
CA GLU A 122 -0.40 -4.54 -13.91
C GLU A 122 0.30 -5.90 -14.00
N ARG A 123 1.59 -5.97 -13.65
CA ARG A 123 2.31 -7.23 -13.63
C ARG A 123 1.79 -8.18 -12.57
N SER A 124 1.16 -7.64 -11.53
CA SER A 124 0.63 -8.43 -10.42
C SER A 124 -0.83 -8.86 -10.61
N GLY A 125 -1.39 -8.59 -11.79
CA GLY A 125 -2.74 -9.05 -12.12
C GLY A 125 -3.84 -8.04 -11.85
N TYR A 126 -3.49 -6.80 -11.52
CA TYR A 126 -4.47 -5.72 -11.36
C TYR A 126 -4.83 -5.15 -12.71
N ARG A 127 -6.07 -4.71 -12.86
CA ARG A 127 -6.54 -4.05 -14.06
C ARG A 127 -7.14 -2.69 -13.74
N ASN A 128 -7.00 -1.75 -14.65
CA ASN A 128 -7.59 -0.43 -14.52
C ASN A 128 -9.10 -0.54 -14.75
N THR A 129 -9.89 -0.13 -13.75
CA THR A 129 -11.35 -0.23 -13.83
C THR A 129 -12.02 1.12 -13.87
N ASP A 130 -11.35 2.20 -13.44
CA ASP A 130 -11.97 3.51 -13.35
C ASP A 130 -10.91 4.58 -13.15
N ARG A 131 -11.36 5.82 -13.03
CA ARG A 131 -10.52 6.99 -12.82
C ARG A 131 -11.23 7.94 -11.86
N ALA A 132 -10.48 8.47 -10.90
CA ALA A 132 -10.98 9.49 -9.97
C ALA A 132 -10.33 10.83 -10.31
N ASP A 133 -11.06 11.70 -11.00
CA ASP A 133 -10.55 13.02 -11.35
C ASP A 133 -10.42 13.89 -10.10
N HIS A 134 -9.40 14.73 -10.07
CA HIS A 134 -9.15 15.64 -8.94
C HIS A 134 -8.91 14.92 -7.60
N TYR A 135 -8.43 13.68 -7.64
CA TYR A 135 -8.23 12.88 -6.43
C TYR A 135 -7.11 13.43 -5.55
N TYR A 136 -5.97 13.76 -6.18
CA TYR A 136 -4.82 14.29 -5.47
C TYR A 136 -4.83 15.81 -5.47
N ALA A 137 -4.11 16.41 -4.51
CA ALA A 137 -3.93 17.85 -4.46
C ALA A 137 -3.35 18.35 -5.80
N GLY A 138 -3.78 19.54 -6.24
CA GLY A 138 -3.41 20.07 -7.55
C GLY A 138 -4.22 19.49 -8.68
N ASN A 139 -5.37 18.87 -8.37
CA ASN A 139 -6.31 18.29 -9.35
C ASN A 139 -5.72 17.13 -10.15
N ARG A 140 -4.70 16.44 -9.62
CA ARG A 140 -4.15 15.28 -10.30
C ARG A 140 -5.09 14.09 -10.16
N PRO A 141 -5.42 13.43 -11.27
CA PRO A 141 -6.32 12.28 -11.22
C PRO A 141 -5.59 11.02 -10.75
N ALA A 142 -6.38 10.11 -10.20
CA ALA A 142 -5.92 8.77 -9.86
C ALA A 142 -6.58 7.76 -10.78
N ALA A 143 -5.83 6.72 -11.14
CA ALA A 143 -6.41 5.53 -11.74
C ALA A 143 -6.84 4.59 -10.63
N ILE A 144 -7.93 3.87 -10.86
CA ILE A 144 -8.41 2.86 -9.91
C ILE A 144 -8.09 1.50 -10.50
N TYR A 145 -7.35 0.69 -9.75
CA TYR A 145 -6.97 -0.65 -10.14
C TYR A 145 -7.58 -1.67 -9.19
N LEU A 146 -7.94 -2.82 -9.71
CA LEU A 146 -8.64 -3.85 -8.97
C LEU A 146 -8.14 -5.23 -9.37
N LYS A 147 -8.08 -6.13 -8.40
CA LYS A 147 -7.75 -7.54 -8.62
C LYS A 147 -8.75 -8.40 -7.85
N ASN A 148 -9.31 -9.40 -8.53
CA ASN A 148 -10.14 -10.42 -7.86
C ASN A 148 -9.24 -11.43 -7.18
N LEU A 149 -9.59 -11.81 -5.95
CA LEU A 149 -8.83 -12.80 -5.17
C LEU A 149 -9.44 -14.21 -5.25
N ILE A 150 -10.60 -14.31 -5.87
CA ILE A 150 -11.29 -15.61 -6.03
C ILE A 150 -11.59 -15.88 -7.49
#